data_888475b506ad5f4b0d5abdf631db52ef
#
_entry.id   888475b506ad5f4b0d5abdf631db52ef
#
_cell.length_a   1.000
_cell.length_b   1.000
_cell.length_c   1.000
_cell.angle_alpha   90.00
_cell.angle_beta   90.00
_cell.angle_gamma   90.00
#
_symmetry.space_group_name_H-M   'P 1'
#
loop_
_entity.id
_entity.type
_entity.pdbx_description
1 polymer ?
#
loop_
_entity_poly.entity_id
_entity_poly.type
_entity_poly.pdbx_seq_one_letter_code
_entity_poly.pdbx_strand_id
1 'polypeptide(L)'
;MSLEAGESTSFVLLEEKARQIRIDILNAIHSAGKGHIGGAYSIVEILVSLYHGKVLKYDSSNPKWELRDRFILSKGHAGIALYATLADLNYFPKEELKFLNQGQLLGEHPDPRIPGVEVISGSLGHGLSIGSGMALADKMDKNSRKTFVLMGDGECYEGSVWEAAMFAAHHKLHSLCGIVDRNGLITHGSTESINRLEPFKDKWQAVGWEVFEVDAHDLKALQNLWKVISTKEFGAPSMVIAKSVKGKGVSFMENNFNWHHGGIDDEKFAMAMTELNVYKERTS
;
A
#
# COMPACT_ATOMS: atom_id res chain seq x y z
N MET A 1 -6.27 30.22 16.67
CA MET A 1 -6.59 30.46 15.25
C MET A 1 -5.40 30.23 14.31
N SER A 2 -4.34 29.52 14.71
CA SER A 2 -3.11 29.29 13.91
C SER A 2 -2.82 27.81 13.59
N LEU A 3 -3.71 26.89 13.93
CA LEU A 3 -3.54 25.45 13.67
C LEU A 3 -4.12 24.99 12.32
N GLU A 4 -5.11 25.70 11.79
CA GLU A 4 -5.76 25.29 10.52
C GLU A 4 -4.92 25.55 9.27
N ALA A 5 -4.12 26.62 9.24
CA ALA A 5 -3.29 26.94 8.07
C ALA A 5 -2.10 25.96 7.89
N GLY A 6 -1.53 25.46 8.98
CA GLY A 6 -0.41 24.51 8.94
C GLY A 6 -0.84 23.10 8.53
N GLU A 7 -2.01 22.65 8.96
CA GLU A 7 -2.56 21.34 8.58
C GLU A 7 -2.99 21.32 7.10
N SER A 8 -3.63 22.39 6.61
CA SER A 8 -4.03 22.49 5.21
C SER A 8 -2.84 22.40 4.24
N THR A 9 -1.74 23.08 4.55
CA THR A 9 -0.52 23.04 3.74
C THR A 9 0.10 21.63 3.73
N SER A 10 0.01 20.89 4.82
CA SER A 10 0.52 19.51 4.92
C SER A 10 -0.27 18.54 4.01
N PHE A 11 -1.58 18.64 3.94
CA PHE A 11 -2.40 17.75 3.09
C PHE A 11 -2.22 18.03 1.61
N VAL A 12 -2.14 19.29 1.19
CA VAL A 12 -1.83 19.67 -0.20
C VAL A 12 -0.49 19.06 -0.66
N LEU A 13 0.52 19.04 0.22
CA LEU A 13 1.79 18.40 -0.09
C LEU A 13 1.65 16.88 -0.27
N LEU A 14 0.84 16.20 0.54
CA LEU A 14 0.60 14.77 0.40
C LEU A 14 -0.18 14.44 -0.87
N GLU A 15 -1.16 15.25 -1.25
CA GLU A 15 -1.90 15.12 -2.51
C GLU A 15 -0.98 15.29 -3.72
N GLU A 16 -0.09 16.28 -3.70
CA GLU A 16 0.90 16.47 -4.76
C GLU A 16 1.89 15.29 -4.82
N LYS A 17 2.30 14.73 -3.68
CA LYS A 17 3.13 13.52 -3.64
C LYS A 17 2.39 12.32 -4.24
N ALA A 18 1.12 12.13 -3.92
CA ALA A 18 0.30 11.06 -4.49
C ALA A 18 0.19 11.19 -6.02
N ARG A 19 -0.02 12.41 -6.52
CA ARG A 19 -0.02 12.70 -7.95
C ARG A 19 1.32 12.39 -8.60
N GLN A 20 2.43 12.86 -8.03
CA GLN A 20 3.77 12.64 -8.57
C GLN A 20 4.13 11.15 -8.61
N ILE A 21 3.80 10.39 -7.56
CA ILE A 21 4.03 8.95 -7.51
C ILE A 21 3.24 8.24 -8.63
N ARG A 22 1.99 8.65 -8.93
CA ARG A 22 1.24 8.10 -10.07
C ARG A 22 1.92 8.38 -11.41
N ILE A 23 2.47 9.58 -11.61
CA ILE A 23 3.24 9.92 -12.80
C ILE A 23 4.50 9.03 -12.90
N ASP A 24 5.20 8.81 -11.81
CA ASP A 24 6.39 7.95 -11.78
C ASP A 24 6.05 6.50 -12.12
N ILE A 25 4.95 5.97 -11.57
CA ILE A 25 4.42 4.63 -11.91
C ILE A 25 4.08 4.54 -13.40
N LEU A 26 3.39 5.55 -13.93
CA LEU A 26 2.99 5.59 -15.34
C LEU A 26 4.21 5.55 -16.27
N ASN A 27 5.21 6.40 -16.01
CA ASN A 27 6.45 6.46 -16.76
C ASN A 27 7.21 5.12 -16.71
N ALA A 28 7.31 4.51 -15.52
CA ALA A 28 8.01 3.25 -15.35
C ALA A 28 7.33 2.11 -16.12
N ILE A 29 6.00 1.99 -16.05
CA ILE A 29 5.25 0.95 -16.76
C ILE A 29 5.28 1.17 -18.27
N HIS A 30 5.17 2.41 -18.73
CA HIS A 30 5.31 2.74 -20.15
C HIS A 30 6.69 2.35 -20.69
N SER A 31 7.77 2.68 -19.96
CA SER A 31 9.15 2.30 -20.32
C SER A 31 9.38 0.78 -20.29
N ALA A 32 8.76 0.07 -19.34
CA ALA A 32 8.86 -1.38 -19.21
C ALA A 32 7.99 -2.15 -20.23
N GLY A 33 7.05 -1.47 -20.88
CA GLY A 33 6.09 -2.06 -21.83
C GLY A 33 4.95 -2.85 -21.17
N LYS A 34 5.02 -3.17 -19.89
CA LYS A 34 3.97 -3.85 -19.13
C LYS A 34 4.14 -3.70 -17.61
N GLY A 35 3.04 -3.86 -16.88
CA GLY A 35 3.03 -3.88 -15.42
C GLY A 35 1.62 -3.87 -14.84
N HIS A 36 1.51 -3.85 -13.50
CA HIS A 36 0.24 -3.90 -12.77
C HIS A 36 -0.22 -2.50 -12.33
N ILE A 37 -0.63 -1.65 -13.29
CA ILE A 37 -0.92 -0.24 -13.03
C ILE A 37 -2.16 -0.04 -12.15
N GLY A 38 -3.24 -0.77 -12.40
CA GLY A 38 -4.51 -0.59 -11.68
C GLY A 38 -4.38 -0.83 -10.18
N GLY A 39 -3.74 -1.93 -9.80
CA GLY A 39 -3.50 -2.27 -8.40
C GLY A 39 -2.40 -1.45 -7.72
N ALA A 40 -1.52 -0.82 -8.52
CA ALA A 40 -0.53 0.13 -8.00
C ALA A 40 -1.19 1.49 -7.70
N TYR A 41 -2.07 1.97 -8.56
CA TYR A 41 -2.76 3.25 -8.40
C TYR A 41 -3.74 3.27 -7.21
N SER A 42 -4.39 2.13 -6.89
CA SER A 42 -5.36 2.04 -5.79
C SER A 42 -4.75 2.28 -4.41
N ILE A 43 -3.43 2.10 -4.25
CA ILE A 43 -2.75 2.14 -2.94
C ILE A 43 -1.84 3.36 -2.75
N VAL A 44 -1.82 4.30 -3.68
CA VAL A 44 -0.85 5.42 -3.65
C VAL A 44 -1.04 6.28 -2.40
N GLU A 45 -2.28 6.68 -2.05
CA GLU A 45 -2.53 7.50 -0.86
C GLU A 45 -2.23 6.72 0.42
N ILE A 46 -2.44 5.40 0.45
CA ILE A 46 -2.06 4.57 1.60
C ILE A 46 -0.54 4.66 1.81
N LEU A 47 0.26 4.46 0.76
CA LEU A 47 1.72 4.56 0.85
C LEU A 47 2.18 5.97 1.22
N VAL A 48 1.63 6.99 0.54
CA VAL A 48 1.95 8.39 0.82
C VAL A 48 1.61 8.75 2.27
N SER A 49 0.44 8.35 2.76
CA SER A 49 0.04 8.63 4.14
C SER A 49 0.95 7.96 5.18
N LEU A 50 1.42 6.73 4.91
CA LEU A 50 2.31 6.01 5.81
C LEU A 50 3.74 6.57 5.81
N TYR A 51 4.30 6.80 4.63
CA TYR A 51 5.70 7.22 4.48
C TYR A 51 5.87 8.75 4.58
N HIS A 52 5.28 9.52 3.65
CA HIS A 52 5.38 10.98 3.64
C HIS A 52 4.60 11.64 4.78
N GLY A 53 3.49 11.00 5.21
CA GLY A 53 2.74 11.39 6.41
C GLY A 53 3.46 11.10 7.73
N LYS A 54 4.68 10.53 7.68
CA LYS A 54 5.55 10.25 8.84
C LYS A 54 4.90 9.35 9.91
N VAL A 55 4.08 8.41 9.47
CA VAL A 55 3.51 7.37 10.33
C VAL A 55 4.54 6.29 10.62
N LEU A 56 5.21 5.81 9.57
CA LEU A 56 6.30 4.85 9.66
C LEU A 56 7.58 5.54 10.17
N LYS A 57 8.24 4.90 11.12
CA LYS A 57 9.60 5.24 11.50
C LYS A 57 10.57 4.58 10.53
N TYR A 58 11.27 5.34 9.76
CA TYR A 58 12.27 4.85 8.80
C TYR A 58 13.45 5.82 8.67
N ASP A 59 14.54 5.33 8.10
CA ASP A 59 15.70 6.12 7.71
C ASP A 59 16.17 5.64 6.33
N SER A 60 15.95 6.46 5.29
CA SER A 60 16.31 6.10 3.92
C SER A 60 17.83 6.03 3.71
N SER A 61 18.62 6.74 4.54
CA SER A 61 20.09 6.66 4.53
C SER A 61 20.62 5.39 5.22
N ASN A 62 19.79 4.76 6.07
CA ASN A 62 20.10 3.50 6.73
C ASN A 62 18.90 2.53 6.63
N PRO A 63 18.64 1.95 5.45
CA PRO A 63 17.46 1.09 5.22
C PRO A 63 17.37 -0.13 6.14
N LYS A 64 18.46 -0.50 6.78
CA LYS A 64 18.55 -1.63 7.73
C LYS A 64 18.51 -1.19 9.20
N TRP A 65 18.18 0.08 9.45
CA TRP A 65 18.05 0.56 10.83
C TRP A 65 17.15 -0.37 11.67
N GLU A 66 17.69 -0.88 12.76
CA GLU A 66 17.03 -1.93 13.55
C GLU A 66 15.72 -1.47 14.20
N LEU A 67 15.62 -0.18 14.56
CA LEU A 67 14.45 0.37 15.24
C LEU A 67 13.38 0.92 14.28
N ARG A 68 13.55 0.72 12.96
CA ARG A 68 12.54 1.12 11.97
C ARG A 68 11.27 0.29 12.12
N ASP A 69 10.13 0.87 11.77
CA ASP A 69 8.90 0.11 11.55
C ASP A 69 9.04 -0.78 10.29
N ARG A 70 8.22 -1.80 10.18
CA ARG A 70 8.21 -2.77 9.08
C ARG A 70 7.01 -2.52 8.17
N PHE A 71 7.25 -2.45 6.87
CA PHE A 71 6.19 -2.40 5.87
C PHE A 71 6.34 -3.56 4.89
N ILE A 72 5.27 -4.36 4.75
CA ILE A 72 5.22 -5.51 3.84
C ILE A 72 4.12 -5.23 2.80
N LEU A 73 4.51 -5.15 1.54
CA LEU A 73 3.56 -5.15 0.42
C LEU A 73 3.26 -6.59 0.03
N SER A 74 2.23 -7.19 0.65
CA SER A 74 1.85 -8.59 0.41
C SER A 74 1.25 -8.80 -0.98
N LYS A 75 0.44 -7.85 -1.48
CA LYS A 75 0.02 -7.78 -2.90
C LYS A 75 1.19 -7.35 -3.81
N GLY A 76 2.19 -8.21 -3.92
CA GLY A 76 3.48 -7.90 -4.53
C GLY A 76 3.42 -7.42 -5.97
N HIS A 77 2.38 -7.77 -6.71
CA HIS A 77 2.15 -7.27 -8.07
C HIS A 77 2.01 -5.73 -8.14
N ALA A 78 1.67 -5.05 -7.03
CA ALA A 78 1.68 -3.59 -6.96
C ALA A 78 3.08 -3.01 -6.61
N GLY A 79 4.15 -3.78 -6.74
CA GLY A 79 5.53 -3.42 -6.36
C GLY A 79 5.99 -2.07 -6.86
N ILE A 80 5.61 -1.69 -8.09
CA ILE A 80 5.99 -0.39 -8.66
C ILE A 80 5.50 0.81 -7.83
N ALA A 81 4.36 0.71 -7.14
CA ALA A 81 3.90 1.79 -6.26
C ALA A 81 4.82 1.95 -5.04
N LEU A 82 5.27 0.84 -4.47
CA LEU A 82 6.26 0.86 -3.38
C LEU A 82 7.59 1.41 -3.89
N TYR A 83 8.07 0.97 -5.07
CA TYR A 83 9.33 1.45 -5.64
C TYR A 83 9.32 2.95 -5.93
N ALA A 84 8.26 3.48 -6.53
CA ALA A 84 8.11 4.90 -6.78
C ALA A 84 8.12 5.70 -5.46
N THR A 85 7.47 5.18 -4.41
CA THR A 85 7.47 5.79 -3.07
C THR A 85 8.87 5.77 -2.45
N LEU A 86 9.58 4.63 -2.49
CA LEU A 86 10.92 4.49 -1.93
C LEU A 86 11.96 5.35 -2.69
N ALA A 87 11.84 5.42 -4.02
CA ALA A 87 12.69 6.28 -4.85
C ALA A 87 12.49 7.77 -4.52
N ASP A 88 11.23 8.22 -4.35
CA ASP A 88 10.92 9.60 -3.95
C ASP A 88 11.46 9.95 -2.55
N LEU A 89 11.67 8.93 -1.70
CA LEU A 89 12.28 9.04 -0.37
C LEU A 89 13.81 8.84 -0.39
N ASN A 90 14.43 8.74 -1.55
CA ASN A 90 15.87 8.56 -1.74
C ASN A 90 16.45 7.25 -1.13
N TYR A 91 15.68 6.15 -1.10
CA TYR A 91 16.23 4.83 -0.77
C TYR A 91 17.17 4.32 -1.88
N PHE A 92 16.93 4.72 -3.11
CA PHE A 92 17.75 4.47 -4.30
C PHE A 92 17.49 5.54 -5.36
N PRO A 93 18.35 5.69 -6.38
CA PRO A 93 18.18 6.69 -7.42
C PRO A 93 16.87 6.53 -8.17
N LYS A 94 16.13 7.63 -8.38
CA LYS A 94 14.82 7.63 -9.06
C LYS A 94 14.91 7.12 -10.50
N GLU A 95 16.07 7.26 -11.13
CA GLU A 95 16.38 6.80 -12.47
C GLU A 95 16.20 5.29 -12.64
N GLU A 96 16.37 4.51 -11.56
CA GLU A 96 16.15 3.05 -11.55
C GLU A 96 14.73 2.65 -11.96
N LEU A 97 13.74 3.52 -11.76
CA LEU A 97 12.36 3.27 -12.18
C LEU A 97 12.21 3.05 -13.68
N LYS A 98 13.10 3.64 -14.50
CA LYS A 98 13.11 3.48 -15.95
C LYS A 98 13.50 2.06 -16.39
N PHE A 99 14.15 1.31 -15.50
CA PHE A 99 14.68 -0.03 -15.78
C PHE A 99 13.82 -1.13 -15.14
N LEU A 100 12.58 -0.83 -14.79
CA LEU A 100 11.62 -1.81 -14.26
C LEU A 100 11.55 -3.04 -15.17
N ASN A 101 11.68 -4.24 -14.60
CA ASN A 101 11.64 -5.53 -15.33
C ASN A 101 12.72 -5.73 -16.41
N GLN A 102 13.81 -4.97 -16.36
CA GLN A 102 14.91 -5.05 -17.35
C GLN A 102 16.15 -5.76 -16.79
N GLY A 103 15.99 -6.59 -15.77
CA GLY A 103 17.09 -7.40 -15.20
C GLY A 103 18.05 -6.64 -14.28
N GLN A 104 17.68 -5.41 -13.87
CA GLN A 104 18.43 -4.60 -12.90
C GLN A 104 17.83 -4.71 -11.48
N LEU A 105 17.88 -3.63 -10.71
CA LEU A 105 17.44 -3.62 -9.31
C LEU A 105 15.96 -3.95 -9.16
N LEU A 106 15.09 -3.38 -10.03
CA LEU A 106 13.65 -3.42 -9.87
C LEU A 106 13.00 -4.50 -10.74
N GLY A 107 12.56 -5.59 -10.11
CA GLY A 107 11.70 -6.60 -10.72
C GLY A 107 10.21 -6.28 -10.59
N GLU A 108 9.36 -7.16 -11.11
CA GLU A 108 7.91 -7.00 -11.03
C GLU A 108 7.38 -7.08 -9.57
N HIS A 109 8.05 -7.87 -8.73
CA HIS A 109 7.65 -8.11 -7.35
C HIS A 109 8.74 -7.64 -6.37
N PRO A 110 8.37 -7.17 -5.17
CA PRO A 110 9.30 -6.78 -4.12
C PRO A 110 10.31 -7.87 -3.75
N ASP A 111 11.57 -7.44 -3.58
CA ASP A 111 12.70 -8.28 -3.19
C ASP A 111 13.58 -7.52 -2.19
N PRO A 112 14.06 -8.13 -1.10
CA PRO A 112 14.91 -7.48 -0.08
C PRO A 112 16.26 -6.95 -0.58
N ARG A 113 16.66 -7.26 -1.81
CA ARG A 113 17.81 -6.62 -2.47
C ARG A 113 17.55 -5.14 -2.76
N ILE A 114 16.27 -4.74 -2.83
CA ILE A 114 15.85 -3.35 -3.02
C ILE A 114 15.86 -2.66 -1.66
N PRO A 115 16.62 -1.57 -1.47
CA PRO A 115 16.64 -0.84 -0.22
C PRO A 115 15.24 -0.41 0.23
N GLY A 116 14.88 -0.70 1.49
CA GLY A 116 13.54 -0.40 2.04
C GLY A 116 12.49 -1.49 1.84
N VAL A 117 12.80 -2.58 1.14
CA VAL A 117 11.93 -3.75 1.00
C VAL A 117 12.27 -4.80 2.05
N GLU A 118 11.27 -5.27 2.80
CA GLU A 118 11.48 -6.19 3.92
C GLU A 118 11.51 -7.67 3.50
N VAL A 119 10.67 -8.07 2.56
CA VAL A 119 10.47 -9.47 2.19
C VAL A 119 10.24 -9.63 0.69
N ILE A 120 10.52 -10.82 0.17
CA ILE A 120 10.06 -11.22 -1.16
C ILE A 120 8.54 -11.36 -1.11
N SER A 121 7.84 -10.79 -2.06
CA SER A 121 6.40 -10.97 -2.24
C SER A 121 6.06 -11.30 -3.70
N GLY A 122 4.79 -11.64 -3.96
CA GLY A 122 4.35 -12.15 -5.28
C GLY A 122 3.55 -13.44 -5.14
N SER A 123 3.92 -14.32 -4.22
CA SER A 123 3.06 -15.40 -3.75
C SER A 123 2.05 -14.81 -2.77
N LEU A 124 0.79 -14.65 -3.19
CA LEU A 124 -0.26 -14.04 -2.38
C LEU A 124 -0.53 -14.85 -1.10
N GLY A 125 -1.00 -14.16 -0.06
CA GLY A 125 -1.39 -14.77 1.22
C GLY A 125 -0.26 -14.96 2.23
N HIS A 126 1.00 -14.72 1.86
CA HIS A 126 2.13 -14.97 2.77
C HIS A 126 2.53 -13.76 3.61
N GLY A 127 2.28 -12.54 3.14
CA GLY A 127 2.75 -11.33 3.82
C GLY A 127 2.21 -11.18 5.23
N LEU A 128 0.94 -11.53 5.49
CA LEU A 128 0.36 -11.44 6.83
C LEU A 128 1.00 -12.44 7.80
N SER A 129 1.31 -13.66 7.34
CA SER A 129 2.02 -14.67 8.14
C SER A 129 3.42 -14.20 8.52
N ILE A 130 4.17 -13.65 7.57
CA ILE A 130 5.51 -13.10 7.79
C ILE A 130 5.44 -11.92 8.76
N GLY A 131 4.51 -10.97 8.53
CA GLY A 131 4.29 -9.82 9.41
C GLY A 131 3.89 -10.22 10.83
N SER A 132 3.09 -11.28 10.98
CA SER A 132 2.73 -11.83 12.29
C SER A 132 3.95 -12.40 13.02
N GLY A 133 4.85 -13.09 12.32
CA GLY A 133 6.10 -13.58 12.87
C GLY A 133 7.01 -12.43 13.33
N MET A 134 7.15 -11.37 12.53
CA MET A 134 7.91 -10.17 12.89
C MET A 134 7.34 -9.47 14.12
N ALA A 135 6.03 -9.27 14.16
CA ALA A 135 5.35 -8.64 15.29
C ALA A 135 5.44 -9.49 16.58
N LEU A 136 5.42 -10.82 16.46
CA LEU A 136 5.64 -11.71 17.59
C LEU A 136 7.07 -11.60 18.11
N ALA A 137 8.08 -11.61 17.25
CA ALA A 137 9.48 -11.43 17.63
C ALA A 137 9.67 -10.08 18.37
N ASP A 138 9.12 -8.97 17.82
CA ASP A 138 9.17 -7.68 18.45
C ASP A 138 8.50 -7.66 19.84
N LYS A 139 7.38 -8.36 19.99
CA LYS A 139 6.72 -8.53 21.28
C LYS A 139 7.57 -9.31 22.28
N MET A 140 8.24 -10.40 21.85
CA MET A 140 9.14 -11.20 22.70
C MET A 140 10.36 -10.38 23.16
N ASP A 141 10.92 -9.59 22.24
CA ASP A 141 12.07 -8.72 22.48
C ASP A 141 11.69 -7.40 23.20
N LYS A 142 10.40 -7.18 23.46
CA LYS A 142 9.85 -5.93 24.05
C LYS A 142 10.18 -4.68 23.23
N ASN A 143 10.25 -4.82 21.91
CA ASN A 143 10.40 -3.72 20.97
C ASN A 143 9.06 -3.03 20.71
N SER A 144 9.10 -1.72 20.48
CA SER A 144 7.91 -0.90 20.18
C SER A 144 7.68 -0.71 18.69
N ARG A 145 8.40 -1.42 17.83
CA ARG A 145 8.25 -1.33 16.37
C ARG A 145 6.84 -1.76 15.93
N LYS A 146 6.34 -1.09 14.91
CA LYS A 146 5.07 -1.44 14.28
C LYS A 146 5.34 -2.21 12.99
N THR A 147 4.46 -3.16 12.68
CA THR A 147 4.49 -3.92 11.42
C THR A 147 3.21 -3.66 10.66
N PHE A 148 3.32 -3.13 9.45
CA PHE A 148 2.21 -2.87 8.54
C PHE A 148 2.27 -3.85 7.38
N VAL A 149 1.14 -4.48 7.04
CA VAL A 149 1.02 -5.44 5.95
C VAL A 149 -0.11 -5.04 5.02
N LEU A 150 0.22 -4.65 3.78
CA LEU A 150 -0.76 -4.25 2.78
C LEU A 150 -1.08 -5.42 1.84
N MET A 151 -2.31 -5.88 1.91
CA MET A 151 -2.88 -6.97 1.11
C MET A 151 -3.88 -6.47 0.08
N GLY A 152 -4.15 -7.26 -0.95
CA GLY A 152 -5.33 -7.09 -1.80
C GLY A 152 -6.55 -7.80 -1.22
N ASP A 153 -7.75 -7.35 -1.60
CA ASP A 153 -8.99 -8.02 -1.21
C ASP A 153 -9.10 -9.43 -1.81
N GLY A 154 -8.75 -9.61 -3.09
CA GLY A 154 -8.67 -10.94 -3.70
C GLY A 154 -7.60 -11.85 -3.08
N GLU A 155 -6.55 -11.29 -2.48
CA GLU A 155 -5.55 -12.04 -1.71
C GLU A 155 -6.17 -12.68 -0.46
N CYS A 156 -7.24 -12.11 0.09
CA CYS A 156 -7.96 -12.67 1.24
C CYS A 156 -8.76 -13.95 0.92
N TYR A 157 -8.71 -14.46 -0.31
CA TYR A 157 -9.16 -15.81 -0.65
C TYR A 157 -8.17 -16.90 -0.19
N GLU A 158 -6.91 -16.53 0.02
CA GLU A 158 -5.90 -17.48 0.49
C GLU A 158 -6.16 -17.90 1.93
N GLY A 159 -6.17 -19.23 2.18
CA GLY A 159 -6.39 -19.79 3.52
C GLY A 159 -5.36 -19.32 4.53
N SER A 160 -4.09 -19.15 4.09
CA SER A 160 -2.99 -18.67 4.92
C SER A 160 -3.22 -17.27 5.51
N VAL A 161 -4.01 -16.41 4.87
CA VAL A 161 -4.41 -15.11 5.43
C VAL A 161 -5.22 -15.30 6.71
N TRP A 162 -6.20 -16.22 6.69
CA TRP A 162 -7.08 -16.48 7.82
C TRP A 162 -6.36 -17.26 8.94
N GLU A 163 -5.45 -18.16 8.60
CA GLU A 163 -4.57 -18.83 9.57
C GLU A 163 -3.71 -17.81 10.30
N ALA A 164 -3.08 -16.88 9.57
CA ALA A 164 -2.30 -15.79 10.15
C ALA A 164 -3.17 -14.84 10.98
N ALA A 165 -4.39 -14.58 10.54
CA ALA A 165 -5.34 -13.72 11.27
C ALA A 165 -5.69 -14.32 12.65
N MET A 166 -6.02 -15.61 12.72
CA MET A 166 -6.29 -16.30 13.98
C MET A 166 -5.05 -16.32 14.88
N PHE A 167 -3.89 -16.58 14.33
CA PHE A 167 -2.61 -16.58 15.06
C PHE A 167 -2.31 -15.20 15.66
N ALA A 168 -2.40 -14.14 14.88
CA ALA A 168 -2.11 -12.78 15.34
C ALA A 168 -3.07 -12.32 16.44
N ALA A 169 -4.35 -12.64 16.33
CA ALA A 169 -5.36 -12.35 17.34
C ALA A 169 -5.11 -13.12 18.65
N HIS A 170 -4.83 -14.44 18.55
CA HIS A 170 -4.50 -15.28 19.70
C HIS A 170 -3.33 -14.72 20.51
N HIS A 171 -2.26 -14.33 19.80
CA HIS A 171 -1.06 -13.76 20.42
C HIS A 171 -1.19 -12.28 20.76
N LYS A 172 -2.35 -11.65 20.53
CA LYS A 172 -2.60 -10.22 20.83
C LYS A 172 -1.48 -9.33 20.29
N LEU A 173 -1.20 -9.44 18.99
CA LEU A 173 -0.12 -8.70 18.31
C LEU A 173 -0.57 -7.28 17.99
N HIS A 174 -0.72 -6.43 19.00
CA HIS A 174 -1.21 -5.05 18.89
C HIS A 174 -0.31 -4.13 18.04
N SER A 175 0.95 -4.51 17.83
CA SER A 175 1.88 -3.81 16.95
C SER A 175 1.70 -4.14 15.46
N LEU A 176 0.87 -5.15 15.14
CA LEU A 176 0.55 -5.55 13.77
C LEU A 176 -0.69 -4.80 13.27
N CYS A 177 -0.54 -4.18 12.10
CA CYS A 177 -1.63 -3.56 11.35
C CYS A 177 -1.72 -4.22 9.97
N GLY A 178 -2.78 -4.97 9.72
CA GLY A 178 -3.18 -5.40 8.38
C GLY A 178 -3.95 -4.28 7.67
N ILE A 179 -3.68 -4.09 6.40
CA ILE A 179 -4.39 -3.14 5.54
C ILE A 179 -4.88 -3.94 4.33
N VAL A 180 -6.16 -3.85 4.01
CA VAL A 180 -6.70 -4.45 2.79
C VAL A 180 -7.06 -3.34 1.80
N ASP A 181 -6.41 -3.36 0.65
CA ASP A 181 -6.81 -2.60 -0.54
C ASP A 181 -8.14 -3.17 -1.06
N ARG A 182 -9.26 -2.64 -0.55
CA ARG A 182 -10.61 -3.10 -0.89
C ARG A 182 -11.11 -2.37 -2.14
N ASN A 183 -10.54 -2.70 -3.30
CA ASN A 183 -10.93 -2.13 -4.59
C ASN A 183 -12.05 -2.92 -5.30
N GLY A 184 -12.44 -4.07 -4.77
CA GLY A 184 -13.56 -4.88 -5.27
C GLY A 184 -13.28 -5.65 -6.55
N LEU A 185 -12.06 -5.60 -7.11
CA LEU A 185 -11.74 -6.16 -8.41
C LEU A 185 -10.49 -7.04 -8.38
N ILE A 186 -10.61 -8.25 -8.91
CA ILE A 186 -9.48 -9.12 -9.22
C ILE A 186 -9.17 -9.10 -10.74
N THR A 187 -8.42 -10.08 -11.22
CA THR A 187 -7.98 -10.16 -12.62
C THR A 187 -9.15 -10.38 -13.60
N HIS A 188 -10.20 -11.04 -13.17
CA HIS A 188 -11.28 -11.54 -14.03
C HIS A 188 -12.67 -11.01 -13.68
N GLY A 189 -12.80 -10.03 -12.81
CA GLY A 189 -14.08 -9.47 -12.42
C GLY A 189 -14.13 -8.95 -10.98
N SER A 190 -15.35 -8.78 -10.46
CA SER A 190 -15.52 -8.32 -9.08
C SER A 190 -15.32 -9.47 -8.07
N THR A 191 -14.77 -9.12 -6.91
CA THR A 191 -14.63 -10.08 -5.80
C THR A 191 -15.95 -10.73 -5.44
N GLU A 192 -17.04 -9.95 -5.38
CA GLU A 192 -18.34 -10.44 -4.96
C GLU A 192 -19.03 -11.37 -5.95
N SER A 193 -18.67 -11.26 -7.25
CA SER A 193 -19.21 -12.16 -8.28
C SER A 193 -18.44 -13.47 -8.38
N ILE A 194 -17.18 -13.51 -7.96
CA ILE A 194 -16.32 -14.69 -8.09
C ILE A 194 -16.33 -15.53 -6.82
N ASN A 195 -16.03 -14.93 -5.68
CA ASN A 195 -16.11 -15.59 -4.37
C ASN A 195 -16.36 -14.52 -3.29
N ARG A 196 -17.59 -14.45 -2.80
CA ARG A 196 -18.06 -13.37 -1.92
C ARG A 196 -17.19 -13.21 -0.67
N LEU A 197 -16.63 -12.01 -0.50
CA LEU A 197 -15.92 -11.62 0.72
C LEU A 197 -16.87 -11.10 1.81
N GLU A 198 -17.98 -10.47 1.44
CA GLU A 198 -18.92 -9.92 2.43
C GLU A 198 -19.66 -11.02 3.25
N PRO A 199 -19.94 -10.77 4.53
CA PRO A 199 -19.64 -9.57 5.30
C PRO A 199 -18.17 -9.53 5.74
N PHE A 200 -17.37 -8.70 5.08
CA PHE A 200 -15.91 -8.77 5.20
C PHE A 200 -15.39 -8.24 6.56
N LYS A 201 -15.95 -7.13 7.01
CA LYS A 201 -15.66 -6.56 8.34
C LYS A 201 -15.95 -7.55 9.45
N ASP A 202 -17.12 -8.18 9.41
CA ASP A 202 -17.56 -9.10 10.46
C ASP A 202 -16.67 -10.35 10.55
N LYS A 203 -16.15 -10.82 9.40
CA LYS A 203 -15.20 -11.94 9.36
C LYS A 203 -13.92 -11.61 10.11
N TRP A 204 -13.33 -10.43 9.89
CA TRP A 204 -12.14 -9.98 10.61
C TRP A 204 -12.40 -9.76 12.10
N GLN A 205 -13.55 -9.19 12.45
CA GLN A 205 -13.96 -9.04 13.86
C GLN A 205 -14.16 -10.40 14.53
N ALA A 206 -14.78 -11.36 13.86
CA ALA A 206 -15.02 -12.71 14.37
C ALA A 206 -13.72 -13.47 14.69
N VAL A 207 -12.64 -13.24 13.93
CA VAL A 207 -11.33 -13.82 14.23
C VAL A 207 -10.51 -13.01 15.24
N GLY A 208 -11.09 -11.94 15.84
CA GLY A 208 -10.52 -11.23 16.99
C GLY A 208 -9.68 -9.99 16.64
N TRP A 209 -9.84 -9.40 15.46
CA TRP A 209 -9.19 -8.15 15.07
C TRP A 209 -10.04 -6.93 15.39
N GLU A 210 -9.39 -5.83 15.71
CA GLU A 210 -10.04 -4.52 15.75
C GLU A 210 -10.08 -3.94 14.32
N VAL A 211 -11.29 -3.68 13.81
CA VAL A 211 -11.50 -3.38 12.40
C VAL A 211 -11.91 -1.93 12.19
N PHE A 212 -11.21 -1.26 11.30
CA PHE A 212 -11.47 0.10 10.84
C PHE A 212 -11.81 0.09 9.35
N GLU A 213 -12.74 0.94 8.93
CA GLU A 213 -13.03 1.20 7.53
C GLU A 213 -12.69 2.65 7.20
N VAL A 214 -12.06 2.87 6.07
CA VAL A 214 -11.64 4.20 5.62
C VAL A 214 -11.70 4.30 4.10
N ASP A 215 -11.97 5.50 3.57
CA ASP A 215 -11.71 5.81 2.17
C ASP A 215 -10.19 5.87 1.96
N ALA A 216 -9.67 5.00 1.10
CA ALA A 216 -8.24 4.93 0.80
C ALA A 216 -7.70 6.20 0.14
N HIS A 217 -8.55 7.03 -0.43
CA HIS A 217 -8.18 8.25 -1.15
C HIS A 217 -8.39 9.53 -0.32
N ASP A 218 -8.93 9.43 0.89
CA ASP A 218 -9.00 10.54 1.86
C ASP A 218 -7.76 10.54 2.76
N LEU A 219 -6.76 11.34 2.38
CA LEU A 219 -5.51 11.48 3.12
C LEU A 219 -5.71 11.99 4.55
N LYS A 220 -6.73 12.82 4.79
CA LYS A 220 -7.05 13.34 6.13
C LYS A 220 -7.61 12.22 7.01
N ALA A 221 -8.56 11.45 6.48
CA ALA A 221 -9.12 10.29 7.19
C ALA A 221 -8.04 9.24 7.49
N LEU A 222 -7.16 8.95 6.52
CA LEU A 222 -6.02 8.06 6.70
C LEU A 222 -5.09 8.55 7.82
N GLN A 223 -4.67 9.82 7.80
CA GLN A 223 -3.78 10.37 8.82
C GLN A 223 -4.40 10.32 10.23
N ASN A 224 -5.69 10.60 10.36
CA ASN A 224 -6.39 10.49 11.64
C ASN A 224 -6.44 9.03 12.13
N LEU A 225 -6.71 8.09 11.23
CA LEU A 225 -6.72 6.66 11.55
C LEU A 225 -5.33 6.16 12.00
N TRP A 226 -4.27 6.57 11.29
CA TRP A 226 -2.91 6.17 11.66
C TRP A 226 -2.49 6.69 13.03
N LYS A 227 -2.91 7.89 13.43
CA LYS A 227 -2.68 8.40 14.80
C LYS A 227 -3.27 7.45 15.85
N VAL A 228 -4.49 6.95 15.63
CA VAL A 228 -5.13 5.99 16.55
C VAL A 228 -4.36 4.67 16.61
N ILE A 229 -3.99 4.12 15.44
CA ILE A 229 -3.31 2.82 15.37
C ILE A 229 -1.87 2.90 15.93
N SER A 230 -1.15 3.99 15.64
CA SER A 230 0.26 4.15 16.06
C SER A 230 0.41 4.31 17.58
N THR A 231 -0.59 4.87 18.26
CA THR A 231 -0.57 5.06 19.72
C THR A 231 -1.03 3.83 20.51
N LYS A 232 -1.44 2.78 19.83
CA LYS A 232 -1.94 1.56 20.46
C LYS A 232 -0.80 0.77 21.12
N GLU A 233 -0.90 0.53 22.43
CA GLU A 233 0.13 -0.14 23.23
C GLU A 233 -0.23 -1.58 23.64
N PHE A 234 -1.48 -1.98 23.53
CA PHE A 234 -1.98 -3.31 23.93
C PHE A 234 -3.27 -3.67 23.18
N GLY A 235 -3.67 -4.93 23.30
CA GLY A 235 -4.93 -5.44 22.76
C GLY A 235 -4.77 -6.24 21.45
N ALA A 236 -5.82 -6.26 20.64
CA ALA A 236 -5.89 -7.01 19.40
C ALA A 236 -5.06 -6.36 18.29
N PRO A 237 -4.64 -7.10 17.25
CA PRO A 237 -4.11 -6.50 16.03
C PRO A 237 -5.18 -5.62 15.34
N SER A 238 -4.73 -4.65 14.53
CA SER A 238 -5.62 -3.72 13.81
C SER A 238 -5.75 -4.13 12.35
N MET A 239 -6.99 -4.15 11.84
CA MET A 239 -7.28 -4.35 10.41
C MET A 239 -7.92 -3.11 9.82
N VAL A 240 -7.32 -2.58 8.77
CA VAL A 240 -7.86 -1.43 8.02
C VAL A 240 -8.42 -1.93 6.69
N ILE A 241 -9.72 -1.86 6.51
CA ILE A 241 -10.39 -2.09 5.24
C ILE A 241 -10.41 -0.74 4.51
N ALA A 242 -9.44 -0.53 3.63
CA ALA A 242 -9.28 0.69 2.87
C ALA A 242 -10.08 0.59 1.57
N LYS A 243 -11.25 1.23 1.51
CA LYS A 243 -12.09 1.28 0.32
C LYS A 243 -11.41 2.13 -0.74
N SER A 244 -11.06 1.54 -1.86
CA SER A 244 -10.24 2.15 -2.90
C SER A 244 -10.85 1.98 -4.29
N VAL A 245 -10.31 2.71 -5.25
CA VAL A 245 -10.66 2.63 -6.67
C VAL A 245 -9.45 2.07 -7.43
N LYS A 246 -9.61 0.90 -8.04
CA LYS A 246 -8.59 0.34 -8.92
C LYS A 246 -8.37 1.28 -10.11
N GLY A 247 -7.11 1.67 -10.36
CA GLY A 247 -6.80 2.61 -11.45
C GLY A 247 -7.04 4.09 -11.12
N LYS A 248 -7.14 4.45 -9.84
CA LYS A 248 -7.44 5.80 -9.33
C LYS A 248 -6.63 6.91 -9.98
N GLY A 249 -7.31 7.96 -10.45
CA GLY A 249 -6.71 9.17 -11.00
C GLY A 249 -6.61 9.19 -12.52
N VAL A 250 -7.01 8.10 -13.20
CA VAL A 250 -7.09 8.03 -14.66
C VAL A 250 -8.44 7.43 -15.06
N SER A 251 -9.29 8.22 -15.68
CA SER A 251 -10.72 7.94 -15.87
C SER A 251 -11.00 6.60 -16.58
N PHE A 252 -10.24 6.28 -17.62
CA PHE A 252 -10.41 5.02 -18.37
C PHE A 252 -9.82 3.79 -17.67
N MET A 253 -9.05 3.98 -16.58
CA MET A 253 -8.51 2.90 -15.76
C MET A 253 -9.37 2.64 -14.52
N GLU A 254 -10.09 3.65 -14.02
CA GLU A 254 -10.88 3.55 -12.79
C GLU A 254 -11.95 2.46 -12.90
N ASN A 255 -12.01 1.59 -11.87
CA ASN A 255 -12.96 0.47 -11.76
C ASN A 255 -12.96 -0.50 -12.96
N ASN A 256 -11.83 -0.60 -13.66
CA ASN A 256 -11.69 -1.44 -14.85
C ASN A 256 -10.65 -2.54 -14.61
N PHE A 257 -11.11 -3.79 -14.48
CA PHE A 257 -10.23 -4.94 -14.24
C PHE A 257 -9.26 -5.23 -15.41
N ASN A 258 -9.54 -4.78 -16.63
CA ASN A 258 -8.63 -4.93 -17.77
C ASN A 258 -7.29 -4.22 -17.54
N TRP A 259 -7.25 -3.23 -16.64
CA TRP A 259 -6.02 -2.56 -16.20
C TRP A 259 -5.33 -3.25 -15.03
N HIS A 260 -5.67 -4.52 -14.75
CA HIS A 260 -4.97 -5.28 -13.73
C HIS A 260 -3.50 -5.48 -14.08
N HIS A 261 -3.22 -5.93 -15.32
CA HIS A 261 -1.86 -6.11 -15.85
C HIS A 261 -1.85 -5.87 -17.36
N GLY A 262 -0.82 -5.20 -17.86
CA GLY A 262 -0.66 -4.95 -19.29
C GLY A 262 0.27 -3.78 -19.58
N GLY A 263 0.42 -3.48 -20.87
CA GLY A 263 1.12 -2.30 -21.33
C GLY A 263 0.17 -1.11 -21.52
N ILE A 264 0.76 0.05 -21.75
CA ILE A 264 0.06 1.27 -22.13
C ILE A 264 0.70 1.81 -23.41
N ASP A 265 -0.10 2.04 -24.44
CA ASP A 265 0.34 2.66 -25.70
C ASP A 265 0.56 4.16 -25.53
N ASP A 266 1.23 4.79 -26.50
CA ASP A 266 1.60 6.22 -26.46
C ASP A 266 0.37 7.13 -26.36
N GLU A 267 -0.75 6.78 -27.02
CA GLU A 267 -1.99 7.56 -26.98
C GLU A 267 -2.58 7.56 -25.58
N LYS A 268 -2.80 6.37 -24.99
CA LYS A 268 -3.32 6.25 -23.63
C LYS A 268 -2.35 6.80 -22.58
N PHE A 269 -1.05 6.68 -22.80
CA PHE A 269 -0.03 7.31 -21.96
C PHE A 269 -0.20 8.83 -21.95
N ALA A 270 -0.32 9.47 -23.13
CA ALA A 270 -0.53 10.92 -23.23
C ALA A 270 -1.86 11.36 -22.58
N MET A 271 -2.93 10.59 -22.75
CA MET A 271 -4.21 10.84 -22.10
C MET A 271 -4.09 10.78 -20.57
N ALA A 272 -3.48 9.73 -20.03
CA ALA A 272 -3.28 9.56 -18.59
C ALA A 272 -2.41 10.68 -17.99
N MET A 273 -1.33 11.06 -18.69
CA MET A 273 -0.49 12.19 -18.28
C MET A 273 -1.27 13.51 -18.24
N THR A 274 -2.16 13.72 -19.19
CA THR A 274 -3.02 14.92 -19.22
C THR A 274 -3.95 14.95 -18.01
N GLU A 275 -4.64 13.83 -17.72
CA GLU A 275 -5.55 13.75 -16.57
C GLU A 275 -4.81 13.96 -15.23
N LEU A 276 -3.64 13.33 -15.06
CA LEU A 276 -2.83 13.50 -13.86
C LEU A 276 -2.29 14.93 -13.68
N ASN A 277 -2.05 15.67 -14.77
CA ASN A 277 -1.61 17.05 -14.69
C ASN A 277 -2.77 18.04 -14.43
N VAL A 278 -3.97 17.81 -14.99
CA VAL A 278 -5.16 18.62 -14.72
C VAL A 278 -5.63 18.49 -13.25
N TYR A 279 -5.35 17.37 -12.60
CA TYR A 279 -5.65 17.19 -11.17
C TYR A 279 -4.94 18.24 -10.29
N LYS A 280 -3.79 18.75 -10.72
CA LYS A 280 -3.04 19.83 -10.04
C LYS A 280 -3.81 21.14 -9.99
N GLU A 281 -4.55 21.48 -11.04
CA GLU A 281 -5.27 22.76 -11.15
C GLU A 281 -6.54 22.83 -10.28
N ARG A 282 -7.05 21.68 -9.82
CA ARG A 282 -8.26 21.57 -8.98
C ARG A 282 -7.96 21.58 -7.48
N THR A 283 -6.71 21.33 -7.10
CA THR A 283 -6.25 21.25 -5.71
C THR A 283 -5.37 22.42 -5.30
N SER A 284 -4.99 23.28 -6.23
CA SER A 284 -4.29 24.57 -6.01
C SER A 284 -5.26 25.73 -5.97
#